data_8d2878e02706a5aba4f01a3e8406963b
#
_entry.id   8d2878e02706a5aba4f01a3e8406963b
#
_cell.length_a   1.000
_cell.length_b   1.000
_cell.length_c   1.000
_cell.angle_alpha   90.00
_cell.angle_beta   90.00
_cell.angle_gamma   90.00
#
_symmetry.space_group_name_H-M   'P 1'
#
loop_
_entity.id
_entity.type
_entity.pdbx_description
1 polymer ?
#
loop_
_entity_poly.entity_id
_entity_poly.type
_entity_poly.pdbx_seq_one_letter_code
_entity_poly.pdbx_strand_id
1 'polypeptide(L)'
;MTPIATRRLSPHLGAEVLGVDLDAGVDDAAYEAIHAAFLAHQVLLFDAGGLTPASQVAFARRFGEVQVHVMNQYHADGFPELYRLSNLDADGKPNGRHPDRGTMAWHTDGSWQRVTGQATILYAEVASAEGGETHFCDMYGAYERLSPAWKSRLAGLRAVHNLAFSRSRRHAEDPLTDEQRRARPPVDHPVIRMHAETGRKCVFLGDHAESIVGMPYDEGRALIEEVNAMIVHDDLTYRHRWSPGQLIVWDNRCVLHRATAYDPSRERRVIRRCTVLGEVPR
;
A
#
# COMPACT_ATOMS: atom_id res chain seq x y z
N MET A 1 -16.64 -4.46 -24.76
CA MET A 1 -15.32 -4.33 -24.12
C MET A 1 -14.56 -5.62 -24.34
N THR A 2 -13.37 -5.58 -24.92
CA THR A 2 -12.52 -6.78 -25.01
C THR A 2 -11.94 -6.99 -23.59
N PRO A 3 -12.21 -8.14 -22.94
CA PRO A 3 -11.65 -8.39 -21.63
C PRO A 3 -10.12 -8.52 -21.75
N ILE A 4 -9.38 -7.88 -20.84
CA ILE A 4 -7.95 -8.14 -20.70
C ILE A 4 -7.75 -9.56 -20.17
N ALA A 5 -6.71 -10.25 -20.63
CA ALA A 5 -6.37 -11.56 -20.11
C ALA A 5 -5.71 -11.41 -18.74
N THR A 6 -6.15 -12.19 -17.75
CA THR A 6 -5.58 -12.20 -16.40
C THR A 6 -5.23 -13.60 -15.97
N ARG A 7 -4.19 -13.76 -15.16
CA ARG A 7 -3.79 -15.00 -14.50
C ARG A 7 -3.75 -14.78 -12.99
N ARG A 8 -4.54 -15.55 -12.22
CA ARG A 8 -4.54 -15.43 -10.75
C ARG A 8 -3.14 -15.69 -10.16
N LEU A 9 -2.77 -14.88 -9.16
CA LEU A 9 -1.53 -15.00 -8.41
C LEU A 9 -1.72 -15.78 -7.09
N SER A 10 -2.93 -15.70 -6.51
CA SER A 10 -3.30 -16.46 -5.32
C SER A 10 -4.80 -16.78 -5.32
N PRO A 11 -5.29 -17.65 -4.41
CA PRO A 11 -6.72 -17.98 -4.33
C PRO A 11 -7.62 -16.80 -3.96
N HIS A 12 -7.12 -15.84 -3.16
CA HIS A 12 -7.94 -14.77 -2.57
C HIS A 12 -7.76 -13.42 -3.25
N LEU A 13 -6.52 -13.02 -3.54
CA LEU A 13 -6.22 -11.74 -4.17
C LEU A 13 -5.06 -11.87 -5.16
N GLY A 14 -4.97 -10.89 -6.04
CA GLY A 14 -3.89 -10.74 -7.00
C GLY A 14 -4.14 -11.45 -8.32
N ALA A 15 -3.92 -10.71 -9.40
CA ALA A 15 -3.86 -11.24 -10.77
C ALA A 15 -2.75 -10.56 -11.57
N GLU A 16 -2.11 -11.31 -12.43
CA GLU A 16 -1.23 -10.78 -13.46
C GLU A 16 -2.06 -10.39 -14.67
N VAL A 17 -1.83 -9.20 -15.18
CA VAL A 17 -2.44 -8.69 -16.42
C VAL A 17 -1.52 -9.00 -17.58
N LEU A 18 -2.05 -9.65 -18.60
CA LEU A 18 -1.28 -10.14 -19.73
C LEU A 18 -1.52 -9.27 -20.98
N GLY A 19 -0.44 -9.02 -21.73
CA GLY A 19 -0.53 -8.39 -23.06
C GLY A 19 -0.84 -6.89 -23.05
N VAL A 20 -0.60 -6.19 -21.94
CA VAL A 20 -0.74 -4.73 -21.83
C VAL A 20 0.65 -4.10 -21.79
N ASP A 21 0.94 -3.23 -22.73
CA ASP A 21 2.14 -2.38 -22.75
C ASP A 21 1.83 -1.04 -22.10
N LEU A 22 2.29 -0.86 -20.86
CA LEU A 22 2.05 0.37 -20.11
C LEU A 22 2.87 1.57 -20.64
N ASP A 23 3.99 1.33 -21.32
CA ASP A 23 4.83 2.40 -21.86
C ASP A 23 4.26 2.96 -23.17
N ALA A 24 3.56 2.15 -23.94
CA ALA A 24 2.80 2.60 -25.11
C ALA A 24 1.55 3.45 -24.72
N GLY A 25 1.18 3.43 -23.45
CA GLY A 25 0.01 4.11 -22.91
C GLY A 25 -1.23 3.21 -22.84
N VAL A 26 -2.18 3.61 -22.01
CA VAL A 26 -3.43 2.88 -21.74
C VAL A 26 -4.60 3.74 -22.19
N ASP A 27 -5.30 3.31 -23.24
CA ASP A 27 -6.53 3.97 -23.69
C ASP A 27 -7.71 3.74 -22.72
N ASP A 28 -8.84 4.39 -22.97
CA ASP A 28 -10.00 4.32 -22.06
C ASP A 28 -10.56 2.91 -21.97
N ALA A 29 -10.63 2.16 -23.07
CA ALA A 29 -11.17 0.81 -23.07
C ALA A 29 -10.28 -0.18 -22.31
N ALA A 30 -8.95 -0.07 -22.48
CA ALA A 30 -7.97 -0.85 -21.72
C ALA A 30 -8.00 -0.48 -20.23
N TYR A 31 -8.11 0.82 -19.92
CA TYR A 31 -8.22 1.26 -18.52
C TYR A 31 -9.46 0.71 -17.83
N GLU A 32 -10.64 0.81 -18.46
CA GLU A 32 -11.88 0.25 -17.90
C GLU A 32 -11.75 -1.25 -17.59
N ALA A 33 -11.11 -2.02 -18.48
CA ALA A 33 -10.86 -3.43 -18.25
C ALA A 33 -9.84 -3.67 -17.12
N ILE A 34 -8.76 -2.86 -17.05
CA ILE A 34 -7.79 -2.89 -15.94
C ILE A 34 -8.48 -2.53 -14.62
N HIS A 35 -9.30 -1.49 -14.59
CA HIS A 35 -10.01 -1.05 -13.40
C HIS A 35 -11.01 -2.12 -12.91
N ALA A 36 -11.74 -2.75 -13.82
CA ALA A 36 -12.62 -3.87 -13.46
C ALA A 36 -11.82 -5.05 -12.85
N ALA A 37 -10.65 -5.38 -13.42
CA ALA A 37 -9.77 -6.40 -12.87
C ALA A 37 -9.18 -5.97 -11.50
N PHE A 38 -8.83 -4.69 -11.32
CA PHE A 38 -8.35 -4.12 -10.07
C PHE A 38 -9.38 -4.28 -8.94
N LEU A 39 -10.64 -3.95 -9.20
CA LEU A 39 -11.73 -4.14 -8.23
C LEU A 39 -12.00 -5.63 -7.92
N ALA A 40 -11.84 -6.49 -8.91
CA ALA A 40 -12.07 -7.93 -8.76
C ALA A 40 -10.94 -8.65 -8.01
N HIS A 41 -9.69 -8.20 -8.20
CA HIS A 41 -8.50 -8.90 -7.71
C HIS A 41 -7.70 -8.12 -6.65
N GLN A 42 -7.97 -6.83 -6.42
CA GLN A 42 -7.37 -5.95 -5.41
C GLN A 42 -5.87 -5.64 -5.63
N VAL A 43 -5.14 -6.53 -6.27
CA VAL A 43 -3.71 -6.42 -6.61
C VAL A 43 -3.51 -6.85 -8.06
N LEU A 44 -2.89 -6.01 -8.88
CA LEU A 44 -2.54 -6.37 -10.26
C LEU A 44 -1.03 -6.27 -10.46
N LEU A 45 -0.48 -7.30 -11.10
CA LEU A 45 0.91 -7.39 -11.54
C LEU A 45 0.97 -7.18 -13.06
N PHE A 46 1.94 -6.39 -13.51
CA PHE A 46 2.26 -6.19 -14.92
C PHE A 46 3.74 -6.52 -15.16
N ASP A 47 4.02 -7.19 -16.27
CA ASP A 47 5.35 -7.16 -16.85
C ASP A 47 5.46 -5.85 -17.66
N ALA A 48 6.25 -4.92 -17.16
CA ALA A 48 6.38 -3.56 -17.67
C ALA A 48 7.84 -3.18 -17.91
N GLY A 49 8.60 -4.13 -18.48
CA GLY A 49 10.03 -3.93 -18.74
C GLY A 49 10.30 -2.66 -19.52
N GLY A 50 11.18 -1.79 -18.98
CA GLY A 50 11.53 -0.53 -19.62
C GLY A 50 10.58 0.64 -19.33
N LEU A 51 9.58 0.48 -18.44
CA LEU A 51 8.63 1.55 -18.13
C LEU A 51 9.31 2.85 -17.68
N THR A 52 9.02 3.93 -18.41
CA THR A 52 9.58 5.24 -18.10
C THR A 52 8.91 5.88 -16.87
N PRO A 53 9.57 6.83 -16.16
CA PRO A 53 8.93 7.63 -15.11
C PRO A 53 7.66 8.32 -15.57
N ALA A 54 7.66 8.89 -16.77
CA ALA A 54 6.52 9.58 -17.36
C ALA A 54 5.32 8.64 -17.57
N SER A 55 5.56 7.45 -18.13
CA SER A 55 4.52 6.45 -18.38
C SER A 55 3.97 5.88 -17.07
N GLN A 56 4.80 5.70 -16.04
CA GLN A 56 4.32 5.30 -14.72
C GLN A 56 3.39 6.35 -14.10
N VAL A 57 3.74 7.65 -14.18
CA VAL A 57 2.88 8.74 -13.69
C VAL A 57 1.60 8.84 -14.52
N ALA A 58 1.70 8.72 -15.85
CA ALA A 58 0.52 8.72 -16.73
C ALA A 58 -0.44 7.59 -16.39
N PHE A 59 0.07 6.37 -16.15
CA PHE A 59 -0.74 5.24 -15.71
C PHE A 59 -1.37 5.48 -14.33
N ALA A 60 -0.61 6.00 -13.36
CA ALA A 60 -1.13 6.32 -12.04
C ALA A 60 -2.27 7.33 -12.08
N ARG A 61 -2.17 8.36 -12.93
CA ARG A 61 -3.20 9.40 -13.12
C ARG A 61 -4.53 8.86 -13.68
N ARG A 62 -4.52 7.67 -14.29
CA ARG A 62 -5.77 6.99 -14.71
C ARG A 62 -6.63 6.62 -13.50
N PHE A 63 -6.03 6.29 -12.36
CA PHE A 63 -6.75 5.95 -11.13
C PHE A 63 -7.23 7.19 -10.36
N GLY A 64 -6.67 8.36 -10.61
CA GLY A 64 -7.05 9.61 -9.94
C GLY A 64 -5.90 10.58 -9.71
N GLU A 65 -6.07 11.48 -8.76
CA GLU A 65 -5.04 12.45 -8.37
C GLU A 65 -3.84 11.77 -7.72
N VAL A 66 -2.65 11.96 -8.30
CA VAL A 66 -1.41 11.41 -7.74
C VAL A 66 -0.88 12.32 -6.65
N GLN A 67 -0.64 11.75 -5.49
CA GLN A 67 -0.11 12.46 -4.34
C GLN A 67 1.36 12.86 -4.58
N VAL A 68 1.68 14.13 -4.34
CA VAL A 68 3.05 14.59 -4.14
C VAL A 68 3.40 14.42 -2.65
N HIS A 69 4.33 13.52 -2.34
CA HIS A 69 4.68 13.21 -0.96
C HIS A 69 5.47 14.37 -0.32
N VAL A 70 5.25 14.62 0.98
CA VAL A 70 5.89 15.73 1.72
C VAL A 70 7.41 15.58 1.90
N MET A 71 7.94 14.36 1.74
CA MET A 71 9.37 14.07 1.87
C MET A 71 10.05 14.22 0.50
N ASN A 72 10.33 15.48 0.11
CA ASN A 72 10.85 15.84 -1.20
C ASN A 72 12.24 15.27 -1.52
N GLN A 73 13.04 14.93 -0.49
CA GLN A 73 14.36 14.30 -0.67
C GLN A 73 14.32 12.93 -1.35
N TYR A 74 13.14 12.31 -1.45
CA TYR A 74 12.95 11.03 -2.13
C TYR A 74 12.26 11.16 -3.49
N HIS A 75 11.90 12.38 -3.92
CA HIS A 75 11.30 12.57 -5.23
C HIS A 75 12.27 12.14 -6.33
N ALA A 76 11.76 11.51 -7.38
CA ALA A 76 12.56 11.25 -8.57
C ALA A 76 12.79 12.56 -9.34
N ASP A 77 13.96 12.71 -9.94
CA ASP A 77 14.34 13.90 -10.70
C ASP A 77 13.32 14.20 -11.80
N GLY A 78 12.75 15.41 -11.76
CA GLY A 78 11.74 15.85 -12.72
C GLY A 78 10.32 15.28 -12.52
N PHE A 79 10.12 14.40 -11.53
CA PHE A 79 8.84 13.75 -11.27
C PHE A 79 8.51 13.76 -9.77
N PRO A 80 7.95 14.85 -9.22
CA PRO A 80 7.63 14.95 -7.78
C PRO A 80 6.55 13.97 -7.32
N GLU A 81 5.76 13.41 -8.25
CA GLU A 81 4.76 12.35 -7.98
C GLU A 81 5.40 10.97 -7.77
N LEU A 82 6.67 10.80 -8.15
CA LEU A 82 7.41 9.56 -7.96
C LEU A 82 8.29 9.64 -6.71
N TYR A 83 8.05 8.74 -5.80
CA TYR A 83 8.88 8.51 -4.63
C TYR A 83 9.85 7.36 -4.91
N ARG A 84 11.15 7.63 -4.93
CA ARG A 84 12.19 6.64 -5.26
C ARG A 84 12.80 6.05 -4.01
N LEU A 85 12.50 4.78 -3.75
CA LEU A 85 13.06 3.99 -2.66
C LEU A 85 14.32 3.27 -3.14
N SER A 86 15.49 3.77 -2.77
CA SER A 86 16.79 3.23 -3.20
C SER A 86 17.72 3.04 -2.01
N ASN A 87 18.42 1.92 -1.95
CA ASN A 87 19.54 1.69 -1.05
C ASN A 87 20.90 1.83 -1.73
N LEU A 88 20.95 2.52 -2.87
CA LEU A 88 22.19 2.73 -3.61
C LEU A 88 22.77 4.12 -3.32
N ASP A 89 24.10 4.20 -3.28
CA ASP A 89 24.85 5.44 -3.27
C ASP A 89 24.99 6.04 -4.70
N ALA A 90 25.75 7.13 -4.82
CA ALA A 90 25.99 7.80 -6.11
C ALA A 90 26.75 6.92 -7.13
N ASP A 91 27.52 5.96 -6.66
CA ASP A 91 28.26 5.00 -7.50
C ASP A 91 27.41 3.76 -7.86
N GLY A 92 26.16 3.71 -7.41
CA GLY A 92 25.25 2.59 -7.64
C GLY A 92 25.55 1.35 -6.80
N LYS A 93 26.28 1.50 -5.69
CA LYS A 93 26.60 0.43 -4.73
C LYS A 93 25.63 0.47 -3.54
N PRO A 94 25.36 -0.70 -2.91
CA PRO A 94 24.59 -0.75 -1.67
C PRO A 94 25.21 0.13 -0.58
N ASN A 95 24.39 0.99 0.04
CA ASN A 95 24.81 1.95 1.06
C ASN A 95 24.63 1.44 2.51
N GLY A 96 24.20 0.20 2.69
CA GLY A 96 23.98 -0.43 4.01
C GLY A 96 22.70 0.04 4.73
N ARG A 97 21.85 0.85 4.10
CA ARG A 97 20.65 1.41 4.72
C ARG A 97 19.39 0.95 3.99
N HIS A 98 18.40 0.49 4.75
CA HIS A 98 17.07 0.29 4.19
C HIS A 98 16.39 1.65 4.00
N PRO A 99 15.87 1.95 2.79
CA PRO A 99 15.34 3.28 2.47
C PRO A 99 14.11 3.66 3.31
N ASP A 100 13.30 2.68 3.70
CA ASP A 100 12.11 2.89 4.52
C ASP A 100 11.77 1.62 5.32
N ARG A 101 12.23 1.54 6.57
CA ARG A 101 11.95 0.40 7.47
C ARG A 101 10.50 0.36 7.93
N GLY A 102 9.80 1.48 7.87
CA GLY A 102 8.41 1.57 8.25
C GLY A 102 7.49 0.70 7.41
N THR A 103 7.87 0.43 6.19
CA THR A 103 7.11 -0.44 5.28
C THR A 103 7.11 -1.92 5.69
N MET A 104 7.91 -2.34 6.68
CA MET A 104 7.93 -3.72 7.16
C MET A 104 6.79 -4.07 8.11
N ALA A 105 6.08 -3.10 8.68
CA ALA A 105 4.84 -3.34 9.42
C ALA A 105 3.65 -3.48 8.47
N TRP A 106 2.65 -4.28 8.86
CA TRP A 106 1.40 -4.35 8.10
C TRP A 106 0.64 -3.03 8.16
N HIS A 107 0.44 -2.40 7.01
CA HIS A 107 -0.19 -1.08 6.89
C HIS A 107 -0.97 -0.94 5.59
N THR A 108 -1.70 0.15 5.48
CA THR A 108 -2.24 0.66 4.22
C THR A 108 -1.74 2.10 4.02
N ASP A 109 -1.40 2.44 2.78
CA ASP A 109 -0.86 3.76 2.47
C ASP A 109 -1.90 4.87 2.68
N GLY A 110 -1.46 5.97 3.30
CA GLY A 110 -2.26 7.17 3.44
C GLY A 110 -3.39 7.09 4.46
N SER A 111 -3.52 6.03 5.26
CA SER A 111 -4.58 5.92 6.28
C SER A 111 -4.49 7.00 7.36
N TRP A 112 -3.34 7.62 7.56
CA TRP A 112 -3.11 8.74 8.45
C TRP A 112 -3.55 10.10 7.88
N GLN A 113 -4.24 10.12 6.74
CA GLN A 113 -4.81 11.30 6.11
C GLN A 113 -6.33 11.20 6.10
N ARG A 114 -7.02 12.36 6.10
CA ARG A 114 -8.48 12.40 6.00
C ARG A 114 -8.99 11.79 4.70
N VAL A 115 -8.37 12.16 3.58
CA VAL A 115 -8.53 11.50 2.29
C VAL A 115 -7.45 10.44 2.19
N THR A 116 -7.82 9.17 2.28
CA THR A 116 -6.87 8.05 2.32
C THR A 116 -6.33 7.73 0.94
N GLY A 117 -5.23 6.95 0.86
CA GLY A 117 -4.78 6.40 -0.40
C GLY A 117 -5.84 5.49 -1.04
N GLN A 118 -6.02 5.60 -2.35
CA GLN A 118 -6.83 4.68 -3.15
C GLN A 118 -5.95 3.55 -3.68
N ALA A 119 -4.98 3.90 -4.49
CA ALA A 119 -4.08 2.94 -5.12
C ALA A 119 -2.62 3.33 -4.89
N THR A 120 -1.77 2.34 -4.74
CA THR A 120 -0.31 2.54 -4.81
C THR A 120 0.24 1.71 -5.95
N ILE A 121 1.11 2.31 -6.72
CA ILE A 121 1.78 1.72 -7.88
C ILE A 121 3.27 1.67 -7.61
N LEU A 122 3.82 0.46 -7.52
CA LEU A 122 5.27 0.23 -7.42
C LEU A 122 5.82 -0.33 -8.72
N TYR A 123 6.96 0.19 -9.14
CA TYR A 123 7.74 -0.35 -10.26
C TYR A 123 9.15 -0.69 -9.79
N ALA A 124 9.61 -1.91 -10.06
CA ALA A 124 10.94 -2.37 -9.70
C ALA A 124 11.96 -2.04 -10.80
N GLU A 125 12.81 -1.04 -10.57
CA GLU A 125 13.97 -0.78 -11.43
C GLU A 125 15.06 -1.82 -11.16
N VAL A 126 15.33 -2.11 -9.89
CA VAL A 126 16.26 -3.12 -9.42
C VAL A 126 15.61 -3.87 -8.27
N ALA A 127 15.62 -5.19 -8.33
CA ALA A 127 15.12 -6.06 -7.28
C ALA A 127 16.26 -6.76 -6.54
N SER A 128 16.11 -6.97 -5.23
CA SER A 128 17.03 -7.79 -4.45
C SER A 128 16.92 -9.26 -4.88
N ALA A 129 18.05 -9.97 -4.89
CA ALA A 129 18.06 -11.40 -5.19
C ALA A 129 17.46 -12.22 -4.01
N GLU A 130 17.72 -11.76 -2.78
CA GLU A 130 17.20 -12.38 -1.56
C GLU A 130 16.43 -11.36 -0.70
N GLY A 131 15.23 -11.75 -0.23
CA GLY A 131 14.34 -10.88 0.57
C GLY A 131 13.77 -9.70 -0.22
N GLY A 132 13.28 -8.68 0.48
CA GLY A 132 12.70 -7.47 -0.14
C GLY A 132 11.38 -7.72 -0.85
N GLU A 133 10.70 -8.82 -0.55
CA GLU A 133 9.36 -9.14 -1.03
C GLU A 133 8.33 -8.10 -0.55
N THR A 134 7.21 -8.03 -1.24
CA THR A 134 6.03 -7.32 -0.75
C THR A 134 4.90 -8.33 -0.52
N HIS A 135 4.36 -8.32 0.70
CA HIS A 135 3.23 -9.17 1.07
C HIS A 135 1.95 -8.33 1.08
N PHE A 136 0.86 -8.90 0.56
CA PHE A 136 -0.47 -8.30 0.47
C PHE A 136 -1.48 -9.20 1.15
N CYS A 137 -2.34 -8.65 2.02
CA CYS A 137 -3.36 -9.40 2.75
C CYS A 137 -4.76 -8.88 2.42
N ASP A 138 -5.67 -9.80 2.09
CA ASP A 138 -7.06 -9.50 1.72
C ASP A 138 -7.90 -9.12 2.93
N MET A 139 -8.27 -7.85 3.03
CA MET A 139 -9.10 -7.34 4.13
C MET A 139 -10.60 -7.58 3.93
N TYR A 140 -11.05 -7.91 2.72
CA TYR A 140 -12.39 -8.43 2.51
C TYR A 140 -12.54 -9.83 3.11
N GLY A 141 -11.62 -10.74 2.75
CA GLY A 141 -11.57 -12.08 3.31
C GLY A 141 -11.37 -12.06 4.83
N ALA A 142 -10.54 -11.15 5.33
CA ALA A 142 -10.36 -10.94 6.77
C ALA A 142 -11.68 -10.57 7.46
N TYR A 143 -12.46 -9.62 6.90
CA TYR A 143 -13.77 -9.27 7.44
C TYR A 143 -14.75 -10.44 7.36
N GLU A 144 -14.80 -11.15 6.24
CA GLU A 144 -15.72 -12.29 6.04
C GLU A 144 -15.52 -13.39 7.07
N ARG A 145 -14.27 -13.63 7.50
CA ARG A 145 -13.89 -14.63 8.52
C ARG A 145 -14.17 -14.22 9.98
N LEU A 146 -14.39 -12.96 10.24
CA LEU A 146 -14.79 -12.53 11.58
C LEU A 146 -16.09 -13.22 12.00
N SER A 147 -16.11 -13.72 13.24
CA SER A 147 -17.36 -14.25 13.81
C SER A 147 -18.45 -13.17 13.92
N PRO A 148 -19.74 -13.53 13.99
CA PRO A 148 -20.82 -12.55 14.19
C PRO A 148 -20.59 -11.66 15.42
N ALA A 149 -20.02 -12.21 16.49
CA ALA A 149 -19.69 -11.47 17.71
C ALA A 149 -18.63 -10.41 17.44
N TRP A 150 -17.58 -10.73 16.70
CA TRP A 150 -16.54 -9.78 16.30
C TRP A 150 -17.07 -8.71 15.34
N LYS A 151 -17.85 -9.09 14.34
CA LYS A 151 -18.50 -8.14 13.43
C LYS A 151 -19.37 -7.14 14.20
N SER A 152 -20.14 -7.63 15.18
CA SER A 152 -20.96 -6.77 16.05
C SER A 152 -20.11 -5.88 16.95
N ARG A 153 -19.03 -6.42 17.55
CA ARG A 153 -18.12 -5.67 18.44
C ARG A 153 -17.39 -4.52 17.72
N LEU A 154 -17.01 -4.73 16.46
CA LEU A 154 -16.26 -3.75 15.68
C LEU A 154 -17.17 -2.78 14.92
N ALA A 155 -18.45 -3.09 14.77
CA ALA A 155 -19.39 -2.24 14.04
C ALA A 155 -19.50 -0.86 14.69
N GLY A 156 -19.35 0.18 13.88
CA GLY A 156 -19.46 1.58 14.34
C GLY A 156 -18.24 2.11 15.08
N LEU A 157 -17.25 1.26 15.43
CA LEU A 157 -16.01 1.74 16.03
C LEU A 157 -15.21 2.56 15.02
N ARG A 158 -14.50 3.58 15.53
CA ARG A 158 -13.56 4.40 14.77
C ARG A 158 -12.19 4.33 15.43
N ALA A 159 -11.15 4.12 14.62
CA ALA A 159 -9.76 4.12 15.07
C ALA A 159 -9.09 5.44 14.68
N VAL A 160 -8.33 6.00 15.59
CA VAL A 160 -7.45 7.16 15.32
C VAL A 160 -6.21 6.64 14.61
N HIS A 161 -5.95 7.17 13.40
CA HIS A 161 -4.75 6.89 12.63
C HIS A 161 -3.76 8.05 12.74
N ASN A 162 -2.52 7.75 13.13
CA ASN A 162 -1.50 8.75 13.44
C ASN A 162 -0.13 8.35 12.86
N LEU A 163 0.38 9.17 11.95
CA LEU A 163 1.71 8.96 11.36
C LEU A 163 2.83 9.08 12.40
N ALA A 164 2.74 10.04 13.33
CA ALA A 164 3.76 10.22 14.35
C ALA A 164 3.83 9.01 15.30
N PHE A 165 2.69 8.43 15.65
CA PHE A 165 2.60 7.21 16.45
C PHE A 165 3.31 6.03 15.79
N SER A 166 2.99 5.73 14.54
CA SER A 166 3.61 4.61 13.83
C SER A 166 5.12 4.79 13.67
N ARG A 167 5.59 6.01 13.37
CA ARG A 167 7.02 6.31 13.28
C ARG A 167 7.74 6.17 14.62
N SER A 168 7.14 6.61 15.74
CA SER A 168 7.76 6.49 17.08
C SER A 168 8.00 5.04 17.52
N ARG A 169 7.23 4.09 17.01
CA ARG A 169 7.38 2.65 17.27
C ARG A 169 8.47 1.98 16.43
N ARG A 170 8.95 2.66 15.40
CA ARG A 170 9.93 2.12 14.46
C ARG A 170 11.32 2.56 14.87
N HIS A 171 12.05 1.66 15.53
CA HIS A 171 13.44 1.90 15.89
C HIS A 171 14.26 2.28 14.67
N ALA A 172 14.98 3.41 14.72
CA ALA A 172 15.83 3.96 13.69
C ALA A 172 15.12 4.75 12.53
N GLU A 173 13.87 5.17 12.70
CA GLU A 173 13.29 6.21 11.86
C GLU A 173 13.38 7.57 12.57
N ASP A 174 13.75 8.62 11.82
CA ASP A 174 13.76 9.97 12.37
C ASP A 174 12.33 10.38 12.76
N PRO A 175 12.14 10.95 13.97
CA PRO A 175 10.84 11.45 14.38
C PRO A 175 10.40 12.59 13.46
N LEU A 176 9.09 12.76 13.30
CA LEU A 176 8.56 13.91 12.59
C LEU A 176 8.96 15.21 13.28
N THR A 177 9.30 16.23 12.50
CA THR A 177 9.45 17.59 13.02
C THR A 177 8.10 18.13 13.52
N ASP A 178 8.12 19.19 14.34
CA ASP A 178 6.89 19.82 14.84
C ASP A 178 6.03 20.39 13.70
N GLU A 179 6.65 20.88 12.65
CA GLU A 179 5.96 21.35 11.45
C GLU A 179 5.25 20.18 10.72
N GLN A 180 5.95 19.07 10.54
CA GLN A 180 5.38 17.86 9.92
C GLN A 180 4.23 17.29 10.76
N ARG A 181 4.34 17.29 12.10
CA ARG A 181 3.24 16.87 13.00
C ARG A 181 2.02 17.78 12.88
N ARG A 182 2.22 19.10 12.86
CA ARG A 182 1.12 20.06 12.66
C ARG A 182 0.47 19.92 11.29
N ALA A 183 1.23 19.64 10.25
CA ALA A 183 0.73 19.44 8.90
C ALA A 183 -0.03 18.10 8.72
N ARG A 184 0.15 17.16 9.63
CA ARG A 184 -0.45 15.82 9.57
C ARG A 184 -1.01 15.43 10.96
N PRO A 185 -2.07 16.11 11.42
CA PRO A 185 -2.73 15.76 12.67
C PRO A 185 -3.36 14.36 12.56
N PRO A 186 -3.53 13.65 13.68
CA PRO A 186 -4.27 12.40 13.72
C PRO A 186 -5.67 12.55 13.14
N VAL A 187 -6.15 11.50 12.46
CA VAL A 187 -7.50 11.43 11.88
C VAL A 187 -8.16 10.13 12.32
N ASP A 188 -9.48 10.13 12.37
CA ASP A 188 -10.23 8.94 12.72
C ASP A 188 -10.98 8.36 11.51
N HIS A 189 -10.95 7.02 11.40
CA HIS A 189 -11.60 6.26 10.35
C HIS A 189 -12.40 5.08 10.91
N PRO A 190 -13.44 4.60 10.21
CA PRO A 190 -14.16 3.41 10.66
C PRO A 190 -13.23 2.19 10.68
N VAL A 191 -13.33 1.37 11.74
CA VAL A 191 -12.61 0.09 11.84
C VAL A 191 -13.11 -0.90 10.78
N ILE A 192 -14.41 -0.89 10.51
CA ILE A 192 -15.02 -1.61 9.38
C ILE A 192 -15.44 -0.58 8.34
N ARG A 193 -14.72 -0.58 7.24
CA ARG A 193 -14.94 0.31 6.10
C ARG A 193 -15.79 -0.37 5.04
N MET A 194 -16.68 0.37 4.40
CA MET A 194 -17.33 -0.02 3.16
C MET A 194 -16.54 0.52 1.97
N HIS A 195 -16.17 -0.34 1.04
CA HIS A 195 -15.52 0.05 -0.20
C HIS A 195 -16.55 0.69 -1.14
N ALA A 196 -16.31 1.94 -1.56
CA ALA A 196 -17.33 2.74 -2.26
C ALA A 196 -17.76 2.14 -3.62
N GLU A 197 -16.84 1.53 -4.37
CA GLU A 197 -17.14 1.00 -5.70
C GLU A 197 -17.67 -0.43 -5.68
N THR A 198 -17.21 -1.27 -4.74
CA THR A 198 -17.64 -2.69 -4.67
C THR A 198 -18.78 -2.93 -3.70
N GLY A 199 -19.06 -2.01 -2.78
CA GLY A 199 -20.02 -2.20 -1.69
C GLY A 199 -19.60 -3.24 -0.64
N ARG A 200 -18.41 -3.85 -0.77
CA ARG A 200 -17.91 -4.87 0.16
C ARG A 200 -17.35 -4.21 1.43
N LYS A 201 -17.52 -4.89 2.55
CA LYS A 201 -16.93 -4.48 3.83
C LYS A 201 -15.56 -5.07 4.00
N CYS A 202 -14.63 -4.29 4.57
CA CYS A 202 -13.29 -4.73 4.92
C CYS A 202 -12.86 -4.19 6.29
N VAL A 203 -11.87 -4.82 6.91
CA VAL A 203 -11.23 -4.29 8.11
C VAL A 203 -10.23 -3.22 7.71
N PHE A 204 -10.29 -2.04 8.35
CA PHE A 204 -9.43 -0.90 8.06
C PHE A 204 -8.64 -0.48 9.30
N LEU A 205 -7.56 -1.20 9.56
CA LEU A 205 -6.62 -0.99 10.66
C LEU A 205 -5.17 -1.04 10.11
N GLY A 206 -4.25 -1.54 10.89
CA GLY A 206 -2.83 -1.65 10.57
C GLY A 206 -1.97 -0.80 11.49
N ASP A 207 -0.70 -0.58 11.11
CA ASP A 207 0.33 0.04 11.96
C ASP A 207 0.03 1.50 12.36
N HIS A 208 -0.69 2.24 11.52
CA HIS A 208 -1.04 3.63 11.81
C HIS A 208 -2.17 3.79 12.83
N ALA A 209 -2.95 2.74 13.11
CA ALA A 209 -4.04 2.79 14.07
C ALA A 209 -3.48 2.88 15.50
N GLU A 210 -3.71 4.01 16.17
CA GLU A 210 -3.16 4.34 17.49
C GLU A 210 -4.12 3.98 18.63
N SER A 211 -5.39 4.40 18.52
CA SER A 211 -6.38 4.25 19.58
C SER A 211 -7.78 4.09 19.00
N ILE A 212 -8.76 3.74 19.83
CA ILE A 212 -10.17 3.69 19.46
C ILE A 212 -10.87 4.91 20.05
N VAL A 213 -11.64 5.63 19.24
CA VAL A 213 -12.40 6.81 19.67
C VAL A 213 -13.39 6.42 20.77
N GLY A 214 -13.36 7.16 21.89
CA GLY A 214 -14.27 6.94 23.01
C GLY A 214 -13.90 5.80 23.95
N MET A 215 -12.77 5.09 23.72
CA MET A 215 -12.23 4.08 24.64
C MET A 215 -11.03 4.62 25.44
N PRO A 216 -10.79 4.13 26.68
CA PRO A 216 -9.52 4.31 27.35
C PRO A 216 -8.37 3.86 26.45
N TYR A 217 -7.25 4.60 26.49
CA TYR A 217 -6.14 4.38 25.55
C TYR A 217 -5.64 2.93 25.52
N ASP A 218 -5.36 2.36 26.71
CA ASP A 218 -4.82 1.00 26.81
C ASP A 218 -5.80 -0.07 26.32
N GLU A 219 -7.09 0.10 26.59
CA GLU A 219 -8.13 -0.81 26.09
C GLU A 219 -8.26 -0.73 24.56
N GLY A 220 -8.25 0.49 24.01
CA GLY A 220 -8.28 0.70 22.55
C GLY A 220 -7.05 0.13 21.87
N ARG A 221 -5.86 0.27 22.47
CA ARG A 221 -4.61 -0.33 21.98
C ARG A 221 -4.69 -1.85 21.97
N ALA A 222 -5.10 -2.44 23.09
CA ALA A 222 -5.24 -3.89 23.21
C ALA A 222 -6.21 -4.46 22.15
N LEU A 223 -7.33 -3.78 21.94
CA LEU A 223 -8.31 -4.17 20.91
C LEU A 223 -7.70 -4.10 19.51
N ILE A 224 -6.98 -3.02 19.16
CA ILE A 224 -6.33 -2.89 17.85
C ILE A 224 -5.29 -4.00 17.65
N GLU A 225 -4.49 -4.31 18.66
CA GLU A 225 -3.47 -5.37 18.59
C GLU A 225 -4.10 -6.75 18.44
N GLU A 226 -5.18 -7.03 19.17
CA GLU A 226 -5.94 -8.28 19.06
C GLU A 226 -6.52 -8.43 17.65
N VAL A 227 -7.16 -7.39 17.11
CA VAL A 227 -7.73 -7.42 15.76
C VAL A 227 -6.64 -7.55 14.70
N ASN A 228 -5.55 -6.77 14.77
CA ASN A 228 -4.44 -6.86 13.81
C ASN A 228 -3.81 -8.27 13.79
N ALA A 229 -3.68 -8.92 14.94
CA ALA A 229 -3.20 -10.30 15.02
C ALA A 229 -4.18 -11.32 14.40
N MET A 230 -5.47 -11.02 14.47
CA MET A 230 -6.55 -11.90 14.00
C MET A 230 -6.79 -11.79 12.49
N ILE A 231 -6.59 -10.60 11.88
CA ILE A 231 -6.96 -10.35 10.47
C ILE A 231 -5.87 -10.73 9.47
N VAL A 232 -4.63 -10.89 9.90
CA VAL A 232 -3.53 -11.28 9.02
C VAL A 232 -3.36 -12.80 9.05
N HIS A 233 -3.74 -13.45 7.97
CA HIS A 233 -3.62 -14.89 7.80
C HIS A 233 -2.76 -15.24 6.58
N ASP A 234 -2.00 -16.32 6.68
CA ASP A 234 -1.12 -16.78 5.60
C ASP A 234 -1.88 -17.13 4.31
N ASP A 235 -3.04 -17.74 4.44
CA ASP A 235 -3.89 -18.12 3.31
C ASP A 235 -4.67 -16.94 2.69
N LEU A 236 -4.79 -15.80 3.39
CA LEU A 236 -5.27 -14.52 2.83
C LEU A 236 -4.12 -13.65 2.30
N THR A 237 -2.89 -14.14 2.35
CA THR A 237 -1.70 -13.36 2.01
C THR A 237 -1.08 -13.83 0.70
N TYR A 238 -0.93 -12.92 -0.25
CA TYR A 238 -0.09 -13.08 -1.43
C TYR A 238 1.30 -12.51 -1.13
N ARG A 239 2.36 -13.29 -1.41
CA ARG A 239 3.76 -12.91 -1.23
C ARG A 239 4.39 -12.73 -2.61
N HIS A 240 4.75 -11.50 -2.92
CA HIS A 240 5.35 -11.15 -4.19
C HIS A 240 6.86 -11.02 -4.07
N ARG A 241 7.59 -11.86 -4.82
CA ARG A 241 9.03 -11.73 -5.04
C ARG A 241 9.25 -10.91 -6.30
N TRP A 242 9.92 -9.78 -6.15
CA TRP A 242 10.15 -8.84 -7.24
C TRP A 242 11.14 -9.35 -8.27
N SER A 243 10.87 -9.05 -9.55
CA SER A 243 11.85 -9.06 -10.63
C SER A 243 11.94 -7.66 -11.24
N PRO A 244 13.12 -7.24 -11.75
CA PRO A 244 13.24 -5.97 -12.46
C PRO A 244 12.25 -5.88 -13.63
N GLY A 245 11.66 -4.71 -13.83
CA GLY A 245 10.65 -4.49 -14.87
C GLY A 245 9.22 -4.80 -14.46
N GLN A 246 8.99 -5.35 -13.28
CA GLN A 246 7.63 -5.60 -12.80
C GLN A 246 7.01 -4.35 -12.18
N LEU A 247 5.72 -4.15 -12.48
CA LEU A 247 4.88 -3.15 -11.83
C LEU A 247 3.72 -3.84 -11.09
N ILE A 248 3.48 -3.40 -9.85
CA ILE A 248 2.28 -3.80 -9.09
C ILE A 248 1.48 -2.56 -8.74
N VAL A 249 0.15 -2.67 -8.91
CA VAL A 249 -0.82 -1.74 -8.34
C VAL A 249 -1.72 -2.49 -7.37
N TRP A 250 -2.00 -1.88 -6.19
CA TRP A 250 -2.93 -2.45 -5.22
C TRP A 250 -3.89 -1.42 -4.65
N ASP A 251 -5.03 -1.92 -4.18
CA ASP A 251 -6.11 -1.13 -3.60
C ASP A 251 -5.92 -0.96 -2.10
N ASN A 252 -5.47 0.22 -1.69
CA ASN A 252 -5.28 0.57 -0.28
C ASN A 252 -6.58 0.60 0.54
N ARG A 253 -7.72 0.59 -0.13
CA ARG A 253 -9.02 0.63 0.52
C ARG A 253 -9.40 -0.70 1.15
N CYS A 254 -8.80 -1.81 0.65
CA CYS A 254 -9.14 -3.17 1.06
C CYS A 254 -7.94 -4.14 1.17
N VAL A 255 -6.71 -3.63 1.11
CA VAL A 255 -5.48 -4.44 1.22
C VAL A 255 -4.58 -3.88 2.31
N LEU A 256 -4.13 -4.71 3.24
CA LEU A 256 -2.94 -4.45 4.04
C LEU A 256 -1.71 -4.99 3.30
N HIS A 257 -0.61 -4.27 3.38
CA HIS A 257 0.64 -4.72 2.78
C HIS A 257 1.84 -4.45 3.70
N ARG A 258 2.94 -5.14 3.42
CA ARG A 258 4.24 -4.90 4.05
C ARG A 258 5.38 -5.32 3.14
N ALA A 259 6.54 -4.68 3.29
CA ALA A 259 7.79 -5.20 2.76
C ALA A 259 8.40 -6.25 3.69
N THR A 260 9.27 -7.10 3.18
CA THR A 260 10.13 -7.96 3.99
C THR A 260 11.55 -7.42 4.05
N ALA A 261 12.30 -7.86 5.06
CA ALA A 261 13.71 -7.50 5.20
C ALA A 261 14.55 -8.06 4.04
N TYR A 262 15.62 -7.35 3.72
CA TYR A 262 16.73 -7.81 2.88
C TYR A 262 18.03 -7.23 3.45
N ASP A 263 19.19 -7.73 3.04
CA ASP A 263 20.47 -7.18 3.47
C ASP A 263 20.84 -5.95 2.62
N PRO A 264 20.65 -4.71 3.12
CA PRO A 264 20.90 -3.49 2.34
C PRO A 264 22.39 -3.19 2.12
N SER A 265 23.29 -3.96 2.73
CA SER A 265 24.73 -3.85 2.51
C SER A 265 25.24 -4.73 1.35
N ARG A 266 24.45 -5.71 0.95
CA ARG A 266 24.81 -6.68 -0.10
C ARG A 266 23.87 -6.61 -1.31
N GLU A 267 22.58 -6.49 -1.04
CA GLU A 267 21.52 -6.50 -2.05
C GLU A 267 21.29 -5.08 -2.60
N ARG A 268 20.99 -5.01 -3.89
CA ARG A 268 20.60 -3.77 -4.58
C ARG A 268 19.10 -3.75 -4.75
N ARG A 269 18.45 -2.67 -4.35
CA ARG A 269 17.00 -2.52 -4.51
C ARG A 269 16.63 -1.07 -4.83
N VAL A 270 15.92 -0.87 -5.94
CA VAL A 270 15.41 0.44 -6.36
C VAL A 270 13.97 0.27 -6.83
N ILE A 271 13.06 0.92 -6.14
CA ILE A 271 11.63 0.90 -6.44
C ILE A 271 11.14 2.34 -6.62
N ARG A 272 10.40 2.61 -7.69
CA ARG A 272 9.63 3.85 -7.86
C ARG A 272 8.21 3.64 -7.40
N ARG A 273 7.66 4.60 -6.65
CA ARG A 273 6.29 4.56 -6.10
C ARG A 273 5.49 5.80 -6.50
N CYS A 274 4.25 5.59 -6.95
CA CYS A 274 3.18 6.58 -6.95
C CYS A 274 2.10 6.17 -5.96
N THR A 275 1.48 7.13 -5.29
CA THR A 275 0.27 6.91 -4.49
C THR A 275 -0.85 7.80 -5.03
N VAL A 276 -1.99 7.21 -5.31
CA VAL A 276 -3.19 7.92 -5.80
C VAL A 276 -4.08 8.21 -4.61
N LEU A 277 -4.58 9.44 -4.52
CA LEU A 277 -5.54 9.86 -3.50
C LEU A 277 -6.91 9.23 -3.78
N GLY A 278 -7.59 8.86 -2.72
CA GLY A 278 -8.90 8.24 -2.77
C GLY A 278 -9.98 9.14 -2.18
N GLU A 279 -10.65 8.62 -1.16
CA GLU A 279 -11.81 9.22 -0.54
C GLU A 279 -11.71 9.22 0.99
N VAL A 280 -12.64 9.93 1.63
CA VAL A 280 -12.86 9.81 3.08
C VAL A 280 -13.56 8.48 3.36
N PRO A 281 -12.98 7.57 4.16
CA PRO A 281 -13.58 6.27 4.48
C PRO A 281 -14.93 6.40 5.18
N ARG A 282 -15.88 5.54 4.78
CA ARG A 282 -17.25 5.49 5.34
C ARG A 282 -17.57 4.10 5.88
#